data_effe30fc7f272bf0692de479c2c89bcd
#
_entry.id   effe30fc7f272bf0692de479c2c89bcd
#
_cell.length_a   1.000
_cell.length_b   1.000
_cell.length_c   1.000
_cell.angle_alpha   90.00
_cell.angle_beta   90.00
_cell.angle_gamma   90.00
#
_symmetry.space_group_name_H-M   'P 1'
#
loop_
_entity.id
_entity.type
_entity.pdbx_description
1 polymer ?
#
loop_
_entity_poly.entity_id
_entity_poly.type
_entity_poly.pdbx_seq_one_letter_code
_entity_poly.pdbx_strand_id
1 'polypeptide(L)'
;MSSHSKAAAKFIADAPRTAWHDKALFAVRTKRDKMMHEVPEWEALREASSQIKRHTLSHLAHYLEEFERNATANGIVVHWAADADEMNRTVWELISAHGGKNLIKSKSMLSEECGLTPYLLQRGVDAVESDLGERIMQLLHEPPSHIVLPAIAVRREEVGALFEKVWHTEPGNSDPTYLTHQARIHLRSKFLGADIAMTGVNFAVAEAGAFAVCTNEGNADLGTSFPDLHIAIMGLEKVIPDYRALAVFTRLLARSATGQPVTAYPPLYRRPAPGKQIHVIIVDNGRTESLANAAHRNMLKCLRCGACMNTCPVYRRSGGYSYSYFIPGPLGINLGMLRSPERYGGNVSGCSLCYSCSDVCPAKIDLGEQIYAWRQEMGEKNLIDWHKKFMVKGMDFAMGGPGRFYAAVGAARIAEYLPRFVLNNKLNPWYAYGRDIPHFARSTFNARWKAGKVKSEKPTER
;
A
#
# COMPACT_ATOMS: atom_id res chain seq x y z
N MET A 1 -11.39 0.54 -22.12
CA MET A 1 -10.98 -0.08 -20.85
C MET A 1 -9.83 0.71 -20.28
N SER A 2 -9.87 1.03 -18.97
CA SER A 2 -8.76 1.67 -18.26
C SER A 2 -7.52 0.76 -18.24
N SER A 3 -6.33 1.34 -18.00
CA SER A 3 -5.09 0.58 -17.81
C SER A 3 -5.24 -0.47 -16.70
N HIS A 4 -5.92 -0.10 -15.61
CA HIS A 4 -6.26 -1.01 -14.51
C HIS A 4 -7.04 -2.25 -14.98
N SER A 5 -8.11 -2.06 -15.76
CA SER A 5 -8.95 -3.19 -16.23
C SER A 5 -8.17 -4.16 -17.11
N LYS A 6 -7.29 -3.66 -17.98
CA LYS A 6 -6.47 -4.51 -18.86
C LYS A 6 -5.47 -5.34 -18.06
N ALA A 7 -4.77 -4.72 -17.12
CA ALA A 7 -3.80 -5.41 -16.26
C ALA A 7 -4.48 -6.40 -15.30
N ALA A 8 -5.65 -6.04 -14.74
CA ALA A 8 -6.47 -6.94 -13.93
C ALA A 8 -6.92 -8.19 -14.74
N ALA A 9 -7.38 -8.01 -15.98
CA ALA A 9 -7.77 -9.12 -16.85
C ALA A 9 -6.61 -10.10 -17.08
N LYS A 10 -5.39 -9.57 -17.29
CA LYS A 10 -4.17 -10.40 -17.44
C LYS A 10 -3.89 -11.22 -16.16
N PHE A 11 -3.99 -10.59 -14.99
CA PHE A 11 -3.76 -11.30 -13.71
C PHE A 11 -4.83 -12.36 -13.45
N ILE A 12 -6.10 -12.06 -13.71
CA ILE A 12 -7.24 -12.98 -13.51
C ILE A 12 -7.18 -14.18 -14.45
N ALA A 13 -6.60 -14.02 -15.65
CA ALA A 13 -6.42 -15.12 -16.59
C ALA A 13 -5.50 -16.23 -16.06
N ASP A 14 -4.57 -15.92 -15.14
CA ASP A 14 -3.79 -16.91 -14.39
C ASP A 14 -4.60 -17.34 -13.15
N ALA A 15 -5.53 -18.25 -13.34
CA ALA A 15 -6.44 -18.70 -12.29
C ALA A 15 -5.73 -19.33 -11.07
N PRO A 16 -4.68 -20.17 -11.22
CA PRO A 16 -3.92 -20.70 -10.08
C PRO A 16 -3.25 -19.60 -9.25
N ARG A 17 -2.63 -18.61 -9.89
CA ARG A 17 -2.00 -17.47 -9.23
C ARG A 17 -3.02 -16.59 -8.51
N THR A 18 -4.14 -16.31 -9.15
CA THR A 18 -5.23 -15.53 -8.56
C THR A 18 -5.81 -16.23 -7.32
N ALA A 19 -6.03 -17.54 -7.38
CA ALA A 19 -6.52 -18.34 -6.25
C ALA A 19 -5.51 -18.35 -5.08
N TRP A 20 -4.22 -18.53 -5.38
CA TRP A 20 -3.15 -18.45 -4.39
C TRP A 20 -3.11 -17.07 -3.71
N HIS A 21 -3.07 -16.01 -4.50
CA HIS A 21 -3.00 -14.62 -4.02
C HIS A 21 -4.19 -14.27 -3.11
N ASP A 22 -5.40 -14.65 -3.52
CA ASP A 22 -6.61 -14.44 -2.73
C ASP A 22 -6.56 -15.19 -1.38
N LYS A 23 -6.18 -16.47 -1.41
CA LYS A 23 -6.06 -17.31 -0.21
C LYS A 23 -4.98 -16.80 0.75
N ALA A 24 -3.80 -16.45 0.23
CA ALA A 24 -2.68 -15.99 1.03
C ALA A 24 -3.01 -14.68 1.76
N LEU A 25 -3.56 -13.71 1.06
CA LEU A 25 -3.97 -12.43 1.65
C LEU A 25 -5.11 -12.58 2.66
N PHE A 26 -6.08 -13.47 2.38
CA PHE A 26 -7.16 -13.74 3.33
C PHE A 26 -6.65 -14.41 4.61
N ALA A 27 -5.65 -15.28 4.52
CA ALA A 27 -5.01 -15.86 5.69
C ALA A 27 -4.31 -14.79 6.56
N VAL A 28 -3.65 -13.81 5.94
CA VAL A 28 -3.06 -12.67 6.67
C VAL A 28 -4.16 -11.83 7.33
N ARG A 29 -5.27 -11.58 6.63
CA ARG A 29 -6.42 -10.88 7.20
C ARG A 29 -6.99 -11.63 8.40
N THR A 30 -7.16 -12.92 8.34
CA THR A 30 -7.66 -13.75 9.44
C THR A 30 -6.74 -13.69 10.66
N LYS A 31 -5.42 -13.78 10.45
CA LYS A 31 -4.44 -13.61 11.53
C LYS A 31 -4.53 -12.23 12.19
N ARG A 32 -4.64 -11.19 11.39
CA ARG A 32 -4.82 -9.81 11.89
C ARG A 32 -6.09 -9.71 12.76
N ASP A 33 -7.20 -10.23 12.28
CA ASP A 33 -8.48 -10.15 13.01
C ASP A 33 -8.40 -10.91 14.35
N LYS A 34 -7.76 -12.08 14.37
CA LYS A 34 -7.47 -12.79 15.61
C LYS A 34 -6.67 -11.95 16.60
N MET A 35 -5.54 -11.36 16.15
CA MET A 35 -4.70 -10.52 17.01
C MET A 35 -5.41 -9.25 17.51
N MET A 36 -6.33 -8.71 16.73
CA MET A 36 -7.17 -7.59 17.14
C MET A 36 -8.07 -7.97 18.33
N HIS A 37 -8.72 -9.13 18.27
CA HIS A 37 -9.61 -9.61 19.32
C HIS A 37 -8.88 -9.98 20.62
N GLU A 38 -7.58 -10.27 20.56
CA GLU A 38 -6.74 -10.55 21.73
C GLU A 38 -6.30 -9.28 22.48
N VAL A 39 -6.62 -8.08 21.98
CA VAL A 39 -6.28 -6.79 22.59
C VAL A 39 -7.57 -6.06 22.99
N PRO A 40 -7.97 -6.11 24.27
CA PRO A 40 -9.23 -5.49 24.71
C PRO A 40 -9.32 -4.00 24.40
N GLU A 41 -8.20 -3.27 24.49
CA GLU A 41 -8.11 -1.84 24.24
C GLU A 41 -7.84 -1.49 22.75
N TRP A 42 -8.08 -2.39 21.81
CA TRP A 42 -7.77 -2.19 20.40
C TRP A 42 -8.36 -0.91 19.80
N GLU A 43 -9.63 -0.65 20.06
CA GLU A 43 -10.28 0.57 19.54
C GLU A 43 -9.76 1.85 20.19
N ALA A 44 -9.41 1.80 21.46
CA ALA A 44 -8.77 2.93 22.15
C ALA A 44 -7.37 3.23 21.58
N LEU A 45 -6.59 2.18 21.25
CA LEU A 45 -5.29 2.35 20.58
C LEU A 45 -5.44 2.93 19.17
N ARG A 46 -6.43 2.49 18.39
CA ARG A 46 -6.73 3.07 17.07
C ARG A 46 -7.11 4.52 17.16
N GLU A 47 -7.94 4.88 18.15
CA GLU A 47 -8.33 6.27 18.38
C GLU A 47 -7.12 7.11 18.78
N ALA A 48 -6.31 6.65 19.73
CA ALA A 48 -5.07 7.31 20.13
C ALA A 48 -4.13 7.52 18.93
N SER A 49 -3.93 6.48 18.11
CA SER A 49 -3.14 6.56 16.87
C SER A 49 -3.64 7.66 15.92
N SER A 50 -4.97 7.73 15.72
CA SER A 50 -5.60 8.74 14.88
C SER A 50 -5.42 10.15 15.44
N GLN A 51 -5.59 10.33 16.75
CA GLN A 51 -5.44 11.61 17.44
C GLN A 51 -3.99 12.09 17.44
N ILE A 52 -3.02 11.22 17.78
CA ILE A 52 -1.59 11.52 17.73
C ILE A 52 -1.20 12.00 16.33
N LYS A 53 -1.59 11.25 15.29
CA LYS A 53 -1.25 11.64 13.92
C LYS A 53 -1.94 12.93 13.49
N ARG A 54 -3.19 13.17 13.89
CA ARG A 54 -3.89 14.42 13.61
C ARG A 54 -3.19 15.59 14.29
N HIS A 55 -2.86 15.45 15.56
CA HIS A 55 -2.15 16.47 16.33
C HIS A 55 -0.79 16.79 15.72
N THR A 56 0.02 15.75 15.43
CA THR A 56 1.33 15.93 14.82
C THR A 56 1.25 16.64 13.47
N LEU A 57 0.31 16.24 12.61
CA LEU A 57 0.14 16.86 11.30
C LEU A 57 -0.36 18.31 11.37
N SER A 58 -1.14 18.67 12.40
CA SER A 58 -1.55 20.07 12.61
C SER A 58 -0.44 20.95 13.18
N HIS A 59 0.65 20.38 13.71
CA HIS A 59 1.84 21.04 14.23
C HIS A 59 3.10 20.54 13.54
N LEU A 60 3.00 20.18 12.24
CA LEU A 60 4.04 19.44 11.54
C LEU A 60 5.39 20.16 11.54
N ALA A 61 5.42 21.48 11.26
CA ALA A 61 6.64 22.28 11.27
C ALA A 61 7.34 22.21 12.63
N HIS A 62 6.59 22.43 13.72
CA HIS A 62 7.14 22.38 15.08
C HIS A 62 7.84 21.04 15.38
N TYR A 63 7.20 19.91 15.07
CA TYR A 63 7.77 18.58 15.34
C TYR A 63 8.93 18.22 14.42
N LEU A 64 8.94 18.72 13.19
CA LEU A 64 10.06 18.53 12.28
C LEU A 64 11.29 19.33 12.71
N GLU A 65 11.11 20.61 13.09
CA GLU A 65 12.17 21.46 13.63
C GLU A 65 12.73 20.92 14.96
N GLU A 66 11.85 20.42 15.83
CA GLU A 66 12.25 19.76 17.07
C GLU A 66 13.06 18.49 16.79
N PHE A 67 12.62 17.65 15.86
CA PHE A 67 13.35 16.46 15.45
C PHE A 67 14.74 16.82 14.91
N GLU A 68 14.83 17.76 13.97
CA GLU A 68 16.10 18.19 13.38
C GLU A 68 17.07 18.71 14.44
N ARG A 69 16.62 19.61 15.31
CA ARG A 69 17.45 20.16 16.40
C ARG A 69 17.98 19.06 17.32
N ASN A 70 17.12 18.14 17.75
CA ASN A 70 17.48 17.07 18.69
C ASN A 70 18.34 15.98 18.01
N ALA A 71 18.07 15.65 16.75
CA ALA A 71 18.85 14.70 15.96
C ALA A 71 20.27 15.24 15.71
N THR A 72 20.40 16.51 15.36
CA THR A 72 21.68 17.19 15.16
C THR A 72 22.49 17.25 16.47
N ALA A 73 21.84 17.54 17.59
CA ALA A 73 22.47 17.49 18.92
C ALA A 73 22.96 16.08 19.30
N ASN A 74 22.35 15.04 18.74
CA ASN A 74 22.78 13.65 18.89
C ASN A 74 23.88 13.23 17.90
N GLY A 75 24.32 14.11 16.98
CA GLY A 75 25.35 13.83 15.97
C GLY A 75 24.81 13.21 14.68
N ILE A 76 23.51 13.24 14.45
CA ILE A 76 22.88 12.85 13.18
C ILE A 76 22.87 14.07 12.25
N VAL A 77 23.25 13.88 10.99
CA VAL A 77 23.16 14.93 9.97
C VAL A 77 21.79 14.87 9.30
N VAL A 78 21.04 15.96 9.36
CA VAL A 78 19.70 16.05 8.78
C VAL A 78 19.76 16.81 7.45
N HIS A 79 19.11 16.27 6.44
CA HIS A 79 18.96 16.85 5.11
C HIS A 79 17.47 17.00 4.79
N TRP A 80 17.15 17.97 3.96
CA TRP A 80 15.81 18.20 3.44
C TRP A 80 15.79 17.99 1.94
N ALA A 81 14.71 17.44 1.43
CA ALA A 81 14.49 17.28 0.00
C ALA A 81 13.04 17.64 -0.35
N ALA A 82 12.87 18.60 -1.23
CA ALA A 82 11.55 19.03 -1.68
C ALA A 82 10.86 17.97 -2.55
N ASP A 83 11.62 17.20 -3.32
CA ASP A 83 11.09 16.22 -4.26
C ASP A 83 12.01 14.98 -4.39
N ALA A 84 11.59 14.07 -5.30
CA ALA A 84 12.32 12.84 -5.58
C ALA A 84 13.71 13.07 -6.18
N ASP A 85 13.86 14.08 -7.04
CA ASP A 85 15.11 14.36 -7.73
C ASP A 85 16.14 14.91 -6.75
N GLU A 86 15.74 15.79 -5.84
CA GLU A 86 16.59 16.32 -4.79
C GLU A 86 17.00 15.23 -3.80
N MET A 87 16.06 14.38 -3.37
CA MET A 87 16.39 13.23 -2.52
C MET A 87 17.40 12.30 -3.18
N ASN A 88 17.19 11.94 -4.43
CA ASN A 88 18.08 11.04 -5.17
C ASN A 88 19.47 11.64 -5.34
N ARG A 89 19.55 12.94 -5.62
CA ARG A 89 20.81 13.70 -5.70
C ARG A 89 21.56 13.69 -4.38
N THR A 90 20.90 14.05 -3.28
CA THR A 90 21.49 14.06 -1.93
C THR A 90 22.03 12.68 -1.55
N VAL A 91 21.26 11.61 -1.80
CA VAL A 91 21.74 10.23 -1.57
C VAL A 91 23.00 9.93 -2.38
N TRP A 92 23.01 10.30 -3.66
CA TRP A 92 24.17 10.08 -4.52
C TRP A 92 25.40 10.88 -4.08
N GLU A 93 25.23 12.12 -3.66
CA GLU A 93 26.32 12.97 -3.16
C GLU A 93 26.96 12.37 -1.91
N LEU A 94 26.16 11.88 -0.96
CA LEU A 94 26.64 11.20 0.24
C LEU A 94 27.41 9.92 -0.10
N ILE A 95 26.89 9.09 -1.00
CA ILE A 95 27.55 7.86 -1.48
C ILE A 95 28.87 8.20 -2.17
N SER A 96 28.87 9.19 -3.06
CA SER A 96 30.04 9.61 -3.82
C SER A 96 31.14 10.18 -2.92
N ALA A 97 30.76 10.99 -1.93
CA ALA A 97 31.70 11.58 -0.96
C ALA A 97 32.32 10.48 -0.07
N HIS A 98 31.56 9.45 0.27
CA HIS A 98 32.05 8.30 1.04
C HIS A 98 32.96 7.38 0.19
N GLY A 99 32.79 7.36 -1.14
CA GLY A 99 33.54 6.52 -2.06
C GLY A 99 33.10 5.05 -2.11
N GLY A 100 32.00 4.70 -1.46
CA GLY A 100 31.44 3.35 -1.43
C GLY A 100 30.64 3.04 -2.68
N LYS A 101 30.51 1.73 -2.99
CA LYS A 101 29.71 1.23 -4.13
C LYS A 101 28.73 0.13 -3.76
N ASN A 102 28.93 -0.54 -2.63
CA ASN A 102 28.10 -1.66 -2.18
C ASN A 102 27.08 -1.14 -1.14
N LEU A 103 25.86 -1.00 -1.55
CA LEU A 103 24.77 -0.52 -0.70
C LEU A 103 23.86 -1.66 -0.30
N ILE A 104 23.73 -1.89 1.01
CA ILE A 104 22.72 -2.79 1.57
C ILE A 104 21.48 -1.98 1.97
N LYS A 105 20.33 -2.29 1.41
CA LYS A 105 19.10 -1.52 1.59
C LYS A 105 18.06 -2.35 2.35
N SER A 106 17.58 -1.84 3.48
CA SER A 106 16.38 -2.33 4.12
C SER A 106 15.18 -1.64 3.47
N LYS A 107 14.17 -2.43 3.17
CA LYS A 107 12.93 -2.02 2.50
C LYS A 107 12.48 -0.59 2.83
N SER A 108 12.26 0.21 1.81
CA SER A 108 11.73 1.56 1.92
C SER A 108 10.75 1.88 0.80
N MET A 109 9.48 2.11 1.17
CA MET A 109 8.47 2.51 0.19
C MET A 109 8.75 3.90 -0.39
N LEU A 110 9.47 4.77 0.35
CA LEU A 110 9.84 6.09 -0.14
C LEU A 110 10.91 6.01 -1.23
N SER A 111 11.89 5.09 -1.10
CA SER A 111 12.87 4.87 -2.17
C SER A 111 12.23 4.38 -3.47
N GLU A 112 11.19 3.54 -3.37
CA GLU A 112 10.41 3.10 -4.53
C GLU A 112 9.59 4.26 -5.13
N GLU A 113 9.00 5.10 -4.27
CA GLU A 113 8.26 6.31 -4.67
C GLU A 113 9.13 7.25 -5.48
N CYS A 114 10.38 7.42 -5.07
CA CYS A 114 11.33 8.36 -5.69
C CYS A 114 12.18 7.71 -6.81
N GLY A 115 12.02 6.42 -7.09
CA GLY A 115 12.79 5.72 -8.12
C GLY A 115 14.29 5.65 -7.82
N LEU A 116 14.66 5.58 -6.53
CA LEU A 116 16.07 5.66 -6.10
C LEU A 116 16.91 4.48 -6.59
N THR A 117 16.41 3.25 -6.49
CA THR A 117 17.21 2.07 -6.86
C THR A 117 17.68 2.12 -8.33
N PRO A 118 16.82 2.33 -9.34
CA PRO A 118 17.28 2.48 -10.72
C PRO A 118 18.21 3.69 -10.92
N TYR A 119 18.00 4.79 -10.19
CA TYR A 119 18.87 5.97 -10.25
C TYR A 119 20.30 5.67 -9.79
N LEU A 120 20.46 4.87 -8.72
CA LEU A 120 21.74 4.45 -8.18
C LEU A 120 22.45 3.41 -9.06
N LEU A 121 21.69 2.42 -9.57
CA LEU A 121 22.21 1.39 -10.49
C LEU A 121 22.83 2.02 -11.75
N GLN A 122 22.20 3.05 -12.33
CA GLN A 122 22.73 3.79 -13.48
C GLN A 122 24.06 4.50 -13.17
N ARG A 123 24.38 4.72 -11.88
CA ARG A 123 25.61 5.34 -11.40
C ARG A 123 26.64 4.35 -10.88
N GLY A 124 26.42 3.06 -11.10
CA GLY A 124 27.35 1.99 -10.74
C GLY A 124 27.34 1.60 -9.26
N VAL A 125 26.29 1.95 -8.50
CA VAL A 125 26.11 1.49 -7.12
C VAL A 125 25.39 0.13 -7.13
N ASP A 126 26.00 -0.88 -6.50
CA ASP A 126 25.36 -2.19 -6.28
C ASP A 126 24.39 -2.10 -5.09
N ALA A 127 23.16 -1.73 -5.38
CA ALA A 127 22.09 -1.58 -4.37
C ALA A 127 21.36 -2.91 -4.20
N VAL A 128 21.58 -3.57 -3.05
CA VAL A 128 21.03 -4.89 -2.73
C VAL A 128 19.91 -4.78 -1.69
N GLU A 129 18.74 -5.31 -2.03
CA GLU A 129 17.63 -5.44 -1.07
C GLU A 129 17.94 -6.52 -0.04
N SER A 130 17.80 -6.19 1.24
CA SER A 130 18.09 -7.08 2.37
C SER A 130 16.86 -7.83 2.90
N ASP A 131 15.64 -7.35 2.61
CA ASP A 131 14.39 -8.08 2.86
C ASP A 131 14.23 -9.20 1.83
N LEU A 132 13.90 -10.42 2.28
CA LEU A 132 13.82 -11.58 1.39
C LEU A 132 12.78 -11.39 0.27
N GLY A 133 11.62 -10.87 0.59
CA GLY A 133 10.56 -10.64 -0.39
C GLY A 133 10.96 -9.59 -1.43
N GLU A 134 11.57 -8.48 -1.00
CA GLU A 134 12.12 -7.45 -1.92
C GLU A 134 13.27 -8.02 -2.75
N ARG A 135 14.13 -8.86 -2.15
CA ARG A 135 15.23 -9.49 -2.89
C ARG A 135 14.74 -10.42 -3.98
N ILE A 136 13.70 -11.21 -3.73
CA ILE A 136 13.05 -12.05 -4.74
C ILE A 136 12.54 -11.15 -5.89
N MET A 137 11.85 -10.06 -5.58
CA MET A 137 11.35 -9.15 -6.61
C MET A 137 12.48 -8.48 -7.40
N GLN A 138 13.56 -8.09 -6.71
CA GLN A 138 14.76 -7.54 -7.36
C GLN A 138 15.40 -8.53 -8.33
N LEU A 139 15.52 -9.82 -7.94
CA LEU A 139 16.06 -10.88 -8.80
C LEU A 139 15.15 -11.23 -9.99
N LEU A 140 13.82 -11.03 -9.83
CA LEU A 140 12.86 -11.17 -10.92
C LEU A 140 12.84 -9.95 -11.85
N HIS A 141 13.49 -8.84 -11.48
CA HIS A 141 13.40 -7.54 -12.16
C HIS A 141 11.96 -7.02 -12.24
N GLU A 142 11.15 -7.30 -11.21
CA GLU A 142 9.76 -6.88 -11.10
C GLU A 142 9.57 -5.96 -9.87
N PRO A 143 8.66 -4.99 -9.94
CA PRO A 143 8.34 -4.16 -8.77
C PRO A 143 7.60 -4.99 -7.71
N PRO A 144 7.64 -4.58 -6.43
CA PRO A 144 6.90 -5.24 -5.37
C PRO A 144 5.39 -5.19 -5.61
N SER A 145 4.70 -6.30 -5.38
CA SER A 145 3.25 -6.41 -5.58
C SER A 145 2.42 -6.03 -4.34
N HIS A 146 3.07 -5.89 -3.18
CA HIS A 146 2.48 -5.54 -1.89
C HIS A 146 3.48 -4.80 -1.02
N ILE A 147 3.04 -3.82 -0.19
CA ILE A 147 3.97 -3.00 0.61
C ILE A 147 4.60 -3.72 1.80
N VAL A 148 4.00 -4.79 2.32
CA VAL A 148 4.53 -5.58 3.45
C VAL A 148 5.02 -6.96 2.99
N LEU A 149 4.35 -7.56 2.02
CA LEU A 149 4.62 -8.89 1.49
C LEU A 149 4.96 -8.78 -0.02
N PRO A 150 6.11 -8.22 -0.40
CA PRO A 150 6.39 -7.81 -1.79
C PRO A 150 6.25 -8.94 -2.81
N ALA A 151 6.66 -10.15 -2.46
CA ALA A 151 6.60 -11.34 -3.31
C ALA A 151 5.33 -12.19 -3.11
N ILE A 152 4.24 -11.66 -2.51
CA ILE A 152 3.03 -12.45 -2.19
C ILE A 152 2.36 -13.10 -3.41
N ALA A 153 2.56 -12.55 -4.60
CA ALA A 153 2.05 -13.11 -5.84
C ALA A 153 2.96 -14.20 -6.44
N VAL A 154 4.16 -14.40 -5.92
CA VAL A 154 5.14 -15.39 -6.37
C VAL A 154 4.99 -16.66 -5.54
N ARG A 155 4.86 -17.82 -6.19
CA ARG A 155 4.73 -19.09 -5.50
C ARG A 155 6.12 -19.64 -5.15
N ARG A 156 6.21 -20.46 -4.10
CA ARG A 156 7.49 -21.02 -3.65
C ARG A 156 8.22 -21.83 -4.72
N GLU A 157 7.48 -22.50 -5.61
CA GLU A 157 8.04 -23.24 -6.74
C GLU A 157 8.74 -22.29 -7.74
N GLU A 158 8.17 -21.11 -7.94
CA GLU A 158 8.75 -20.06 -8.79
C GLU A 158 10.00 -19.46 -8.14
N VAL A 159 10.00 -19.32 -6.81
CA VAL A 159 11.20 -18.89 -6.05
C VAL A 159 12.31 -19.94 -6.15
N GLY A 160 11.96 -21.23 -6.03
CA GLY A 160 12.93 -22.33 -6.22
C GLY A 160 13.59 -22.28 -7.60
N ALA A 161 12.78 -22.18 -8.66
CA ALA A 161 13.30 -22.07 -10.03
C ALA A 161 14.15 -20.80 -10.25
N LEU A 162 13.78 -19.68 -9.61
CA LEU A 162 14.57 -18.44 -9.64
C LEU A 162 15.95 -18.65 -9.00
N PHE A 163 16.00 -19.24 -7.80
CA PHE A 163 17.25 -19.47 -7.07
C PHE A 163 18.14 -20.48 -7.77
N GLU A 164 17.56 -21.55 -8.36
CA GLU A 164 18.28 -22.47 -9.23
C GLU A 164 18.96 -21.71 -10.38
N LYS A 165 18.22 -20.85 -11.06
CA LYS A 165 18.73 -20.07 -12.19
C LYS A 165 19.84 -19.09 -11.80
N VAL A 166 19.66 -18.36 -10.67
CA VAL A 166 20.54 -17.23 -10.30
C VAL A 166 21.67 -17.66 -9.38
N TRP A 167 21.41 -18.62 -8.49
CA TRP A 167 22.34 -19.04 -7.44
C TRP A 167 22.82 -20.48 -7.58
N HIS A 168 22.37 -21.18 -8.64
CA HIS A 168 22.74 -22.59 -8.91
C HIS A 168 22.43 -23.51 -7.71
N THR A 169 21.26 -23.30 -7.08
CA THR A 169 20.77 -24.13 -6.00
C THR A 169 20.27 -25.49 -6.51
N GLU A 170 19.90 -26.39 -5.60
CA GLU A 170 19.41 -27.73 -5.94
C GLU A 170 18.18 -27.65 -6.87
N PRO A 171 18.24 -28.34 -8.05
CA PRO A 171 17.16 -28.28 -9.03
C PRO A 171 15.80 -28.73 -8.48
N GLY A 172 14.76 -27.95 -8.74
CA GLY A 172 13.39 -28.29 -8.37
C GLY A 172 13.08 -28.22 -6.87
N ASN A 173 14.04 -27.86 -6.01
CA ASN A 173 13.80 -27.73 -4.57
C ASN A 173 13.02 -26.45 -4.26
N SER A 174 11.83 -26.60 -3.68
CA SER A 174 10.94 -25.51 -3.28
C SER A 174 10.58 -25.56 -1.79
N ASP A 175 11.35 -26.30 -0.98
CA ASP A 175 11.17 -26.32 0.48
C ASP A 175 11.46 -24.92 1.08
N PRO A 176 10.54 -24.32 1.86
CA PRO A 176 10.72 -22.98 2.39
C PRO A 176 11.94 -22.82 3.29
N THR A 177 12.30 -23.86 4.06
CA THR A 177 13.45 -23.83 4.96
C THR A 177 14.74 -23.82 4.15
N TYR A 178 14.81 -24.67 3.12
CA TYR A 178 15.93 -24.71 2.19
C TYR A 178 16.11 -23.36 1.46
N LEU A 179 15.04 -22.81 0.89
CA LEU A 179 15.09 -21.52 0.18
C LEU A 179 15.53 -20.37 1.08
N THR A 180 15.01 -20.32 2.31
CA THR A 180 15.43 -19.31 3.29
C THR A 180 16.90 -19.45 3.67
N HIS A 181 17.40 -20.68 3.81
CA HIS A 181 18.82 -20.95 4.10
C HIS A 181 19.72 -20.52 2.92
N GLN A 182 19.33 -20.80 1.68
CA GLN A 182 20.05 -20.34 0.50
C GLN A 182 20.11 -18.81 0.41
N ALA A 183 18.98 -18.13 0.64
CA ALA A 183 18.94 -16.68 0.69
C ALA A 183 19.88 -16.11 1.77
N ARG A 184 19.91 -16.73 2.96
CA ARG A 184 20.83 -16.36 4.05
C ARG A 184 22.30 -16.48 3.64
N ILE A 185 22.69 -17.56 2.96
CA ILE A 185 24.06 -17.76 2.47
C ILE A 185 24.44 -16.64 1.49
N HIS A 186 23.59 -16.39 0.49
CA HIS A 186 23.89 -15.42 -0.57
C HIS A 186 23.84 -13.96 -0.09
N LEU A 187 22.94 -13.62 0.85
CA LEU A 187 22.88 -12.28 1.41
C LEU A 187 24.00 -12.00 2.41
N ARG A 188 24.55 -13.03 3.08
CA ARG A 188 25.60 -12.83 4.09
C ARG A 188 26.81 -12.10 3.54
N SER A 189 27.30 -12.48 2.37
CA SER A 189 28.43 -11.79 1.73
C SER A 189 28.11 -10.32 1.39
N LYS A 190 26.85 -10.05 1.01
CA LYS A 190 26.39 -8.69 0.71
C LYS A 190 26.31 -7.82 1.96
N PHE A 191 25.88 -8.38 3.10
CA PHE A 191 25.92 -7.68 4.38
C PHE A 191 27.35 -7.36 4.84
N LEU A 192 28.25 -8.35 4.75
CA LEU A 192 29.63 -8.20 5.22
C LEU A 192 30.47 -7.29 4.32
N GLY A 193 30.16 -7.22 3.04
CA GLY A 193 30.86 -6.39 2.06
C GLY A 193 30.17 -5.05 1.77
N ALA A 194 29.15 -4.67 2.54
CA ALA A 194 28.48 -3.41 2.34
C ALA A 194 29.31 -2.22 2.87
N ASP A 195 29.46 -1.20 2.05
CA ASP A 195 30.10 0.06 2.39
C ASP A 195 29.08 1.04 3.01
N ILE A 196 27.81 0.91 2.56
CA ILE A 196 26.73 1.84 2.89
C ILE A 196 25.50 1.06 3.32
N ALA A 197 24.85 1.52 4.38
CA ALA A 197 23.52 1.06 4.79
C ALA A 197 22.46 2.09 4.42
N MET A 198 21.32 1.61 3.95
CA MET A 198 20.14 2.46 3.76
C MET A 198 18.91 1.86 4.43
N THR A 199 18.13 2.72 5.12
CA THR A 199 16.86 2.31 5.74
C THR A 199 15.75 3.30 5.46
N GLY A 200 14.50 2.79 5.45
CA GLY A 200 13.32 3.62 5.53
C GLY A 200 12.90 3.82 6.98
N VAL A 201 12.57 5.05 7.37
CA VAL A 201 12.10 5.36 8.72
C VAL A 201 10.62 5.05 8.85
N ASN A 202 10.24 4.27 9.87
CA ASN A 202 8.85 4.06 10.23
C ASN A 202 8.31 5.22 11.10
N PHE A 203 9.06 5.61 12.12
CA PHE A 203 8.69 6.68 13.05
C PHE A 203 9.93 7.48 13.45
N ALA A 204 9.85 8.82 13.33
CA ALA A 204 10.87 9.75 13.82
C ALA A 204 10.33 10.43 15.09
N VAL A 205 11.02 10.25 16.22
CA VAL A 205 10.60 10.72 17.56
C VAL A 205 11.22 12.10 17.80
N ALA A 206 10.37 13.15 17.75
CA ALA A 206 10.84 14.54 17.80
C ALA A 206 11.58 14.87 19.09
N GLU A 207 10.98 14.58 20.25
CA GLU A 207 11.58 14.87 21.56
C GLU A 207 12.97 14.25 21.75
N ALA A 208 13.21 13.09 21.12
CA ALA A 208 14.43 12.32 21.30
C ALA A 208 15.47 12.55 20.21
N GLY A 209 15.10 13.16 19.08
CA GLY A 209 15.97 13.22 17.90
C GLY A 209 16.40 11.82 17.44
N ALA A 210 15.48 10.85 17.49
CA ALA A 210 15.74 9.45 17.22
C ALA A 210 14.71 8.91 16.20
N PHE A 211 15.05 7.84 15.50
CA PHE A 211 14.09 7.19 14.59
C PHE A 211 14.07 5.68 14.74
N ALA A 212 12.88 5.11 14.55
CA ALA A 212 12.64 3.68 14.60
C ALA A 212 12.46 3.11 13.19
N VAL A 213 13.09 1.94 12.96
CA VAL A 213 12.89 1.09 11.79
C VAL A 213 12.26 -0.22 12.26
N CYS A 214 11.16 -0.64 11.64
CA CYS A 214 10.43 -1.83 12.06
C CYS A 214 10.63 -2.96 11.07
N THR A 215 11.36 -4.00 11.46
CA THR A 215 11.58 -5.21 10.66
C THR A 215 11.25 -6.47 11.45
N ASN A 216 11.09 -7.61 10.75
CA ASN A 216 10.87 -8.92 11.37
C ASN A 216 12.03 -9.88 11.15
N GLU A 217 13.03 -9.50 10.37
CA GLU A 217 14.13 -10.36 9.92
C GLU A 217 15.48 -9.94 10.51
N GLY A 218 15.55 -8.81 11.24
CA GLY A 218 16.80 -8.24 11.74
C GLY A 218 17.72 -7.70 10.63
N ASN A 219 17.21 -7.59 9.42
CA ASN A 219 17.97 -7.18 8.25
C ASN A 219 18.41 -5.71 8.31
N ALA A 220 17.62 -4.82 8.92
CA ALA A 220 18.05 -3.44 9.14
C ALA A 220 19.17 -3.37 10.17
N ASP A 221 19.06 -4.10 11.29
CA ASP A 221 20.08 -4.16 12.34
C ASP A 221 21.41 -4.68 11.79
N LEU A 222 21.36 -5.83 11.09
CA LEU A 222 22.55 -6.42 10.49
C LEU A 222 23.14 -5.49 9.41
N GLY A 223 22.28 -4.90 8.57
CA GLY A 223 22.69 -4.02 7.47
C GLY A 223 23.39 -2.77 7.94
N THR A 224 23.01 -2.20 9.09
CA THR A 224 23.63 -1.00 9.67
C THR A 224 24.82 -1.31 10.59
N SER A 225 25.08 -2.59 10.89
CA SER A 225 26.14 -2.97 11.85
C SER A 225 27.54 -2.83 11.28
N PHE A 226 27.75 -3.10 9.98
CA PHE A 226 29.06 -3.08 9.37
C PHE A 226 29.40 -1.75 8.70
N PRO A 227 28.54 -1.16 7.84
CA PRO A 227 28.86 0.07 7.13
C PRO A 227 29.14 1.26 8.07
N ASP A 228 30.05 2.14 7.65
CA ASP A 228 30.33 3.38 8.38
C ASP A 228 29.34 4.50 8.03
N LEU A 229 28.70 4.41 6.87
CA LEU A 229 27.67 5.34 6.42
C LEU A 229 26.28 4.70 6.48
N HIS A 230 25.39 5.29 7.29
CA HIS A 230 23.96 4.94 7.32
C HIS A 230 23.12 6.11 6.81
N ILE A 231 22.38 5.90 5.71
CA ILE A 231 21.46 6.87 5.14
C ILE A 231 20.02 6.41 5.45
N ALA A 232 19.28 7.16 6.24
CA ALA A 232 17.91 6.93 6.58
C ALA A 232 16.99 7.90 5.83
N ILE A 233 15.95 7.43 5.17
CA ILE A 233 15.03 8.28 4.41
C ILE A 233 13.62 8.24 5.00
N MET A 234 12.97 9.41 5.11
CA MET A 234 11.63 9.54 5.66
C MET A 234 10.80 10.59 4.95
N GLY A 235 9.49 10.35 4.82
CA GLY A 235 8.56 11.42 4.47
C GLY A 235 8.25 12.28 5.69
N LEU A 236 7.88 13.55 5.47
CA LEU A 236 7.51 14.51 6.53
C LEU A 236 6.52 13.91 7.53
N GLU A 237 5.60 13.10 7.04
CA GLU A 237 4.53 12.50 7.83
C GLU A 237 5.00 11.42 8.82
N LYS A 238 6.28 11.05 8.82
CA LYS A 238 6.82 10.02 9.72
C LYS A 238 7.16 10.53 11.12
N VAL A 239 7.22 11.83 11.31
CA VAL A 239 7.46 12.42 12.63
C VAL A 239 6.29 12.12 13.58
N ILE A 240 6.64 11.88 14.84
CA ILE A 240 5.76 11.68 15.99
C ILE A 240 6.33 12.44 17.19
N PRO A 241 5.49 12.86 18.15
CA PRO A 241 5.97 13.71 19.24
C PRO A 241 7.02 13.04 20.13
N ASP A 242 6.71 11.87 20.70
CA ASP A 242 7.42 11.30 21.83
C ASP A 242 7.44 9.76 21.81
N TYR A 243 8.10 9.14 22.80
CA TYR A 243 8.14 7.69 22.96
C TYR A 243 6.81 7.06 23.35
N ARG A 244 5.88 7.82 23.96
CA ARG A 244 4.53 7.32 24.27
C ARG A 244 3.74 7.11 22.98
N ALA A 245 3.88 8.05 22.05
CA ALA A 245 3.34 7.88 20.71
C ALA A 245 3.94 6.66 19.99
N LEU A 246 5.26 6.47 20.07
CA LEU A 246 5.94 5.29 19.51
C LEU A 246 5.38 3.99 20.08
N ALA A 247 5.13 3.93 21.39
CA ALA A 247 4.55 2.75 22.06
C ALA A 247 3.16 2.39 21.52
N VAL A 248 2.31 3.39 21.22
CA VAL A 248 1.00 3.17 20.58
C VAL A 248 1.17 2.57 19.18
N PHE A 249 2.06 3.15 18.37
CA PHE A 249 2.24 2.71 16.97
C PHE A 249 2.88 1.33 16.87
N THR A 250 3.85 0.99 17.69
CA THR A 250 4.50 -0.33 17.68
C THR A 250 3.53 -1.44 18.10
N ARG A 251 2.60 -1.17 19.00
CA ARG A 251 1.52 -2.11 19.35
C ARG A 251 0.53 -2.36 18.22
N LEU A 252 0.28 -1.36 17.38
CA LEU A 252 -0.66 -1.43 16.26
C LEU A 252 -0.04 -2.00 14.98
N LEU A 253 1.23 -1.68 14.70
CA LEU A 253 1.83 -1.88 13.38
C LEU A 253 1.88 -3.35 12.99
N ALA A 254 2.58 -4.20 13.73
CA ALA A 254 2.76 -5.61 13.40
C ALA A 254 1.44 -6.39 13.42
N ARG A 255 0.55 -6.09 14.39
CA ARG A 255 -0.78 -6.69 14.48
C ARG A 255 -1.62 -6.37 13.24
N SER A 256 -1.56 -5.12 12.78
CA SER A 256 -2.30 -4.69 11.58
C SER A 256 -1.70 -5.22 10.29
N ALA A 257 -0.38 -5.38 10.22
CA ALA A 257 0.33 -5.76 9.00
C ALA A 257 0.21 -7.27 8.70
N THR A 258 0.64 -8.10 9.64
CA THR A 258 0.82 -9.55 9.46
C THR A 258 0.11 -10.40 10.51
N GLY A 259 -0.56 -9.76 11.47
CA GLY A 259 -1.17 -10.45 12.60
C GLY A 259 -0.14 -11.00 13.60
N GLN A 260 0.99 -10.32 13.76
CA GLN A 260 2.00 -10.62 14.76
C GLN A 260 1.76 -9.79 16.03
N PRO A 261 1.98 -10.32 17.24
CA PRO A 261 1.76 -9.57 18.46
C PRO A 261 2.71 -8.40 18.66
N VAL A 262 3.91 -8.49 18.13
CA VAL A 262 4.97 -7.45 18.21
C VAL A 262 5.78 -7.40 16.91
N THR A 263 6.45 -6.28 16.65
CA THR A 263 7.56 -6.22 15.70
C THR A 263 8.77 -6.90 16.31
N ALA A 264 9.38 -7.85 15.59
CA ALA A 264 10.46 -8.66 16.14
C ALA A 264 11.73 -7.83 16.39
N TYR A 265 12.06 -6.94 15.47
CA TYR A 265 13.23 -6.08 15.51
C TYR A 265 12.82 -4.62 15.23
N PRO A 266 12.54 -3.82 16.27
CA PRO A 266 12.30 -2.38 16.17
C PRO A 266 13.53 -1.56 16.59
N PRO A 267 14.68 -1.61 15.85
CA PRO A 267 15.84 -0.81 16.26
C PRO A 267 15.52 0.68 16.32
N LEU A 268 16.10 1.32 17.31
CA LEU A 268 16.01 2.75 17.52
C LEU A 268 17.38 3.38 17.33
N TYR A 269 17.51 4.23 16.31
CA TYR A 269 18.73 4.94 15.98
C TYR A 269 18.66 6.34 16.58
N ARG A 270 19.60 6.67 17.47
CA ARG A 270 19.66 7.96 18.14
C ARG A 270 20.99 8.66 17.98
N ARG A 271 22.07 7.91 17.99
CA ARG A 271 23.44 8.43 17.87
C ARG A 271 24.29 7.53 16.99
N PRO A 272 25.17 8.07 16.16
CA PRO A 272 26.14 7.24 15.49
C PRO A 272 27.12 6.64 16.51
N ALA A 273 27.55 5.41 16.26
CA ALA A 273 28.67 4.82 16.99
C ALA A 273 29.99 5.53 16.61
N PRO A 274 31.04 5.42 17.43
CA PRO A 274 32.35 5.98 17.07
C PRO A 274 32.83 5.54 15.70
N GLY A 275 33.23 6.45 14.85
CA GLY A 275 33.68 6.20 13.48
C GLY A 275 32.56 6.02 12.45
N LYS A 276 31.28 6.06 12.85
CA LYS A 276 30.13 5.94 11.95
C LYS A 276 29.42 7.27 11.74
N GLN A 277 28.72 7.37 10.63
CA GLN A 277 27.89 8.52 10.26
C GLN A 277 26.44 8.08 10.06
N ILE A 278 25.50 8.88 10.55
CA ILE A 278 24.07 8.70 10.29
C ILE A 278 23.54 9.97 9.65
N HIS A 279 22.96 9.82 8.46
CA HIS A 279 22.30 10.88 7.73
C HIS A 279 20.81 10.57 7.64
N VAL A 280 19.94 11.54 7.95
CA VAL A 280 18.49 11.44 7.77
C VAL A 280 18.05 12.41 6.70
N ILE A 281 17.37 11.92 5.67
CA ILE A 281 16.82 12.77 4.61
C ILE A 281 15.30 12.84 4.79
N ILE A 282 14.82 14.06 5.07
CA ILE A 282 13.39 14.37 5.23
C ILE A 282 12.85 14.84 3.88
N VAL A 283 11.84 14.15 3.38
CA VAL A 283 11.34 14.32 2.01
C VAL A 283 9.91 14.81 2.00
N ASP A 284 9.62 15.88 1.29
CA ASP A 284 8.26 16.33 1.02
C ASP A 284 7.60 15.53 -0.10
N ASN A 285 8.06 15.65 -1.31
CA ASN A 285 7.53 15.00 -2.50
C ASN A 285 5.99 15.06 -2.59
N GLY A 286 5.41 16.26 -2.38
CA GLY A 286 3.99 16.54 -2.48
C GLY A 286 3.17 16.26 -1.20
N ARG A 287 3.82 16.02 -0.05
CA ARG A 287 3.13 15.80 1.23
C ARG A 287 2.52 17.08 1.79
N THR A 288 3.18 18.21 1.61
CA THR A 288 2.64 19.53 1.99
C THR A 288 1.41 19.89 1.16
N GLU A 289 1.38 19.58 -0.14
CA GLU A 289 0.19 19.73 -0.98
C GLU A 289 -0.95 18.83 -0.50
N SER A 290 -0.62 17.58 -0.14
CA SER A 290 -1.59 16.64 0.43
C SER A 290 -2.14 17.13 1.77
N LEU A 291 -1.31 17.75 2.61
CA LEU A 291 -1.71 18.33 3.90
C LEU A 291 -2.66 19.52 3.71
N ALA A 292 -2.41 20.34 2.71
CA ALA A 292 -3.27 21.47 2.36
C ALA A 292 -4.67 21.04 1.86
N ASN A 293 -4.79 19.85 1.27
CA ASN A 293 -6.05 19.33 0.75
C ASN A 293 -6.94 18.77 1.88
N ALA A 294 -7.99 19.51 2.25
CA ALA A 294 -8.87 19.16 3.36
C ALA A 294 -9.56 17.78 3.20
N ALA A 295 -9.94 17.41 1.97
CA ALA A 295 -10.61 16.14 1.69
C ALA A 295 -9.67 14.94 1.81
N HIS A 296 -8.36 15.11 1.53
CA HIS A 296 -7.42 14.02 1.38
C HIS A 296 -6.24 14.02 2.38
N ARG A 297 -6.06 15.08 3.19
CA ARG A 297 -4.96 15.20 4.18
C ARG A 297 -4.84 14.02 5.15
N ASN A 298 -5.97 13.36 5.45
CA ASN A 298 -5.99 12.21 6.35
C ASN A 298 -5.13 11.03 5.84
N MET A 299 -4.77 10.99 4.55
CA MET A 299 -3.85 10.00 4.01
C MET A 299 -2.47 10.04 4.67
N LEU A 300 -2.03 11.21 5.13
CA LEU A 300 -0.74 11.39 5.81
C LEU A 300 -0.69 10.71 7.20
N LYS A 301 -1.83 10.30 7.78
CA LYS A 301 -1.85 9.48 9.01
C LYS A 301 -1.37 8.05 8.78
N CYS A 302 -1.12 7.63 7.53
CA CYS A 302 -0.88 6.25 7.17
C CYS A 302 0.42 5.68 7.77
N LEU A 303 0.31 4.56 8.49
CA LEU A 303 1.43 3.81 9.09
C LEU A 303 2.12 2.87 8.09
N ARG A 304 1.63 2.74 6.86
CA ARG A 304 2.13 1.81 5.82
C ARG A 304 2.03 0.32 6.23
N CYS A 305 1.06 -0.05 7.06
CA CYS A 305 0.89 -1.43 7.56
C CYS A 305 0.31 -2.42 6.53
N GLY A 306 -0.29 -1.97 5.42
CA GLY A 306 -0.85 -2.86 4.39
C GLY A 306 -2.20 -3.52 4.73
N ALA A 307 -2.78 -3.33 5.92
CA ALA A 307 -4.05 -3.96 6.33
C ALA A 307 -5.20 -3.72 5.33
N CYS A 308 -5.27 -2.52 4.76
CA CYS A 308 -6.27 -2.17 3.75
C CYS A 308 -6.14 -2.98 2.45
N MET A 309 -4.93 -3.43 2.11
CA MET A 309 -4.67 -4.28 0.94
C MET A 309 -5.12 -5.71 1.21
N ASN A 310 -4.79 -6.25 2.41
CA ASN A 310 -5.13 -7.62 2.81
C ASN A 310 -6.65 -7.85 2.85
N THR A 311 -7.44 -6.82 3.13
CA THR A 311 -8.90 -6.90 3.18
C THR A 311 -9.59 -6.60 1.86
N CYS A 312 -8.93 -5.92 0.91
CA CYS A 312 -9.58 -5.41 -0.31
C CYS A 312 -9.97 -6.54 -1.28
N PRO A 313 -11.27 -6.75 -1.56
CA PRO A 313 -11.70 -7.82 -2.47
C PRO A 313 -11.22 -7.59 -3.90
N VAL A 314 -11.09 -6.33 -4.32
CA VAL A 314 -10.60 -5.99 -5.65
C VAL A 314 -9.11 -6.31 -5.78
N TYR A 315 -8.28 -5.82 -4.85
CA TYR A 315 -6.84 -6.09 -4.86
C TYR A 315 -6.53 -7.59 -4.80
N ARG A 316 -7.22 -8.33 -3.95
CA ARG A 316 -7.04 -9.78 -3.81
C ARG A 316 -7.28 -10.53 -5.12
N ARG A 317 -8.18 -10.04 -5.98
CA ARG A 317 -8.55 -10.66 -7.26
C ARG A 317 -7.81 -10.09 -8.46
N SER A 318 -7.41 -8.82 -8.44
CA SER A 318 -6.78 -8.14 -9.58
C SER A 318 -5.26 -8.09 -9.51
N GLY A 319 -4.67 -8.40 -8.33
CA GLY A 319 -3.24 -8.31 -8.10
C GLY A 319 -2.69 -6.89 -8.00
N GLY A 320 -1.45 -6.76 -7.52
CA GLY A 320 -0.81 -5.46 -7.30
C GLY A 320 -0.52 -4.69 -8.58
N TYR A 321 -0.06 -5.38 -9.60
CA TYR A 321 0.35 -4.76 -10.87
C TYR A 321 -0.79 -4.11 -11.66
N SER A 322 -2.05 -4.45 -11.34
CA SER A 322 -3.20 -3.82 -11.96
C SER A 322 -3.33 -2.33 -11.65
N TYR A 323 -2.72 -1.85 -10.58
CA TYR A 323 -2.82 -0.45 -10.13
C TYR A 323 -1.84 0.48 -10.84
N SER A 324 -0.83 -0.03 -11.53
CA SER A 324 0.17 0.75 -12.27
C SER A 324 0.87 1.84 -11.43
N TYR A 325 0.86 1.70 -10.12
CA TYR A 325 1.47 2.57 -9.13
C TYR A 325 2.27 1.71 -8.16
N PHE A 326 3.40 2.22 -7.62
CA PHE A 326 4.29 1.45 -6.75
C PHE A 326 3.62 0.95 -5.44
N ILE A 327 2.54 1.61 -5.02
CA ILE A 327 1.66 1.13 -3.95
C ILE A 327 0.31 0.75 -4.55
N PRO A 328 -0.11 -0.51 -4.50
CA PRO A 328 -1.42 -0.94 -4.97
C PRO A 328 -2.51 -0.83 -3.88
N GLY A 329 -3.72 -1.25 -4.23
CA GLY A 329 -4.86 -1.32 -3.31
C GLY A 329 -5.43 0.04 -2.89
N PRO A 330 -6.25 0.08 -1.83
CA PRO A 330 -6.95 1.32 -1.43
C PRO A 330 -6.02 2.48 -1.09
N LEU A 331 -4.88 2.19 -0.46
CA LEU A 331 -3.85 3.20 -0.18
C LEU A 331 -3.28 3.76 -1.48
N GLY A 332 -2.90 2.88 -2.42
CA GLY A 332 -2.32 3.28 -3.70
C GLY A 332 -3.29 4.04 -4.61
N ILE A 333 -4.60 3.74 -4.54
CA ILE A 333 -5.62 4.54 -5.23
C ILE A 333 -5.53 5.99 -4.77
N ASN A 334 -5.58 6.23 -3.45
CA ASN A 334 -5.57 7.59 -2.90
C ASN A 334 -4.25 8.33 -3.19
N LEU A 335 -3.10 7.68 -2.99
CA LEU A 335 -1.80 8.29 -3.25
C LEU A 335 -1.56 8.54 -4.74
N GLY A 336 -1.98 7.63 -5.60
CA GLY A 336 -1.89 7.82 -7.05
C GLY A 336 -2.72 9.02 -7.53
N MET A 337 -3.91 9.20 -6.97
CA MET A 337 -4.77 10.35 -7.28
C MET A 337 -4.17 11.67 -6.81
N LEU A 338 -3.53 11.70 -5.63
CA LEU A 338 -2.78 12.88 -5.18
C LEU A 338 -1.61 13.22 -6.11
N ARG A 339 -1.00 12.21 -6.72
CA ARG A 339 0.15 12.39 -7.62
C ARG A 339 -0.24 12.81 -9.04
N SER A 340 -1.20 12.13 -9.66
CA SER A 340 -1.70 12.42 -11.01
C SER A 340 -3.09 11.79 -11.23
N PRO A 341 -4.16 12.56 -11.08
CA PRO A 341 -5.52 12.09 -11.33
C PRO A 341 -5.74 11.56 -12.76
N GLU A 342 -5.08 12.17 -13.75
CA GLU A 342 -5.19 11.78 -15.16
C GLU A 342 -4.64 10.37 -15.39
N ARG A 343 -3.51 10.06 -14.79
CA ARG A 343 -2.82 8.77 -14.93
C ARG A 343 -3.49 7.66 -14.14
N TYR A 344 -3.92 7.94 -12.90
CA TYR A 344 -4.36 6.91 -11.95
C TYR A 344 -5.87 6.86 -11.74
N GLY A 345 -6.65 7.73 -12.35
CA GLY A 345 -8.12 7.78 -12.22
C GLY A 345 -8.83 6.47 -12.58
N GLY A 346 -8.23 5.63 -13.44
CA GLY A 346 -8.73 4.28 -13.73
C GLY A 346 -8.83 3.38 -12.50
N ASN A 347 -7.92 3.53 -11.53
CA ASN A 347 -7.89 2.74 -10.30
C ASN A 347 -9.08 3.06 -9.38
N VAL A 348 -9.50 4.33 -9.35
CA VAL A 348 -10.67 4.80 -8.57
C VAL A 348 -11.94 4.09 -9.03
N SER A 349 -12.07 3.88 -10.33
CA SER A 349 -13.22 3.17 -10.93
C SER A 349 -13.25 1.68 -10.60
N GLY A 350 -12.09 1.08 -10.30
CA GLY A 350 -11.96 -0.32 -9.90
C GLY A 350 -12.45 -0.61 -8.47
N CYS A 351 -12.54 0.39 -7.60
CA CYS A 351 -12.97 0.21 -6.22
C CYS A 351 -14.46 -0.16 -6.13
N SER A 352 -14.81 -1.13 -5.27
CA SER A 352 -16.21 -1.54 -5.01
C SER A 352 -16.93 -0.67 -3.97
N LEU A 353 -16.23 0.27 -3.31
CA LEU A 353 -16.73 1.09 -2.19
C LEU A 353 -17.33 0.24 -1.05
N CYS A 354 -16.71 -0.88 -0.73
CA CYS A 354 -17.17 -1.75 0.38
C CYS A 354 -16.72 -1.26 1.76
N TYR A 355 -15.89 -0.23 1.85
CA TYR A 355 -15.35 0.40 3.06
C TYR A 355 -14.53 -0.51 3.99
N SER A 356 -14.34 -1.78 3.68
CA SER A 356 -13.55 -2.69 4.51
C SER A 356 -12.11 -2.18 4.81
N CYS A 357 -11.54 -1.38 3.91
CA CYS A 357 -10.24 -0.74 4.12
C CYS A 357 -10.28 0.35 5.20
N SER A 358 -11.40 1.06 5.35
CA SER A 358 -11.62 2.05 6.42
C SER A 358 -11.74 1.36 7.77
N ASP A 359 -12.51 0.26 7.83
CA ASP A 359 -12.75 -0.50 9.06
C ASP A 359 -11.47 -1.06 9.67
N VAL A 360 -10.57 -1.60 8.83
CA VAL A 360 -9.34 -2.24 9.32
C VAL A 360 -8.22 -1.25 9.61
N CYS A 361 -8.34 0.03 9.26
CA CYS A 361 -7.25 0.99 9.34
C CYS A 361 -6.87 1.29 10.80
N PRO A 362 -5.60 1.02 11.25
CA PRO A 362 -5.18 1.27 12.62
C PRO A 362 -5.06 2.76 12.97
N ALA A 363 -5.00 3.64 11.96
CA ALA A 363 -4.99 5.10 12.13
C ALA A 363 -6.35 5.75 11.81
N LYS A 364 -7.40 4.94 11.67
CA LYS A 364 -8.77 5.39 11.35
C LYS A 364 -8.81 6.36 10.17
N ILE A 365 -8.11 6.00 9.08
CA ILE A 365 -8.22 6.72 7.81
C ILE A 365 -9.45 6.18 7.10
N ASP A 366 -10.39 7.04 6.77
CA ASP A 366 -11.54 6.66 5.95
C ASP A 366 -11.15 6.62 4.46
N LEU A 367 -10.48 5.52 4.08
CA LEU A 367 -9.99 5.32 2.72
C LEU A 367 -11.12 5.20 1.70
N GLY A 368 -12.24 4.62 2.11
CA GLY A 368 -13.41 4.45 1.25
C GLY A 368 -14.06 5.79 0.90
N GLU A 369 -14.22 6.66 1.89
CA GLU A 369 -14.76 8.01 1.72
C GLU A 369 -13.86 8.87 0.83
N GLN A 370 -12.55 8.80 1.03
CA GLN A 370 -11.61 9.50 0.16
C GLN A 370 -11.67 9.02 -1.30
N ILE A 371 -11.83 7.70 -1.53
CA ILE A 371 -12.02 7.17 -2.89
C ILE A 371 -13.35 7.65 -3.47
N TYR A 372 -14.38 7.78 -2.66
CA TYR A 372 -15.64 8.35 -3.09
C TYR A 372 -15.51 9.83 -3.47
N ALA A 373 -14.84 10.63 -2.63
CA ALA A 373 -14.53 12.03 -2.92
C ALA A 373 -13.75 12.18 -4.25
N TRP A 374 -12.75 11.33 -4.50
CA TRP A 374 -12.05 11.30 -5.78
C TRP A 374 -12.98 11.04 -6.98
N ARG A 375 -14.01 10.19 -6.83
CA ARG A 375 -15.00 9.98 -7.90
C ARG A 375 -15.80 11.23 -8.22
N GLN A 376 -16.13 12.01 -7.20
CA GLN A 376 -16.83 13.30 -7.37
C GLN A 376 -15.92 14.30 -8.08
N GLU A 377 -14.69 14.49 -7.57
CA GLU A 377 -13.71 15.39 -8.20
C GLU A 377 -13.39 15.03 -9.66
N MET A 378 -13.27 13.74 -9.97
CA MET A 378 -13.10 13.29 -11.36
C MET A 378 -14.30 13.68 -12.25
N GLY A 379 -15.51 13.64 -11.70
CA GLY A 379 -16.71 14.11 -12.39
C GLY A 379 -16.67 15.60 -12.66
N GLU A 380 -16.33 16.39 -11.67
CA GLU A 380 -16.22 17.85 -11.75
C GLU A 380 -15.10 18.30 -12.70
N LYS A 381 -13.94 17.66 -12.63
CA LYS A 381 -12.78 17.94 -13.50
C LYS A 381 -12.89 17.32 -14.90
N ASN A 382 -14.02 16.70 -15.26
CA ASN A 382 -14.25 16.03 -16.55
C ASN A 382 -13.22 14.93 -16.91
N LEU A 383 -12.62 14.28 -15.92
CA LEU A 383 -11.66 13.17 -16.08
C LEU A 383 -12.34 11.81 -16.30
N ILE A 384 -13.66 11.77 -16.43
CA ILE A 384 -14.45 10.57 -16.67
C ILE A 384 -14.68 10.40 -18.17
N ASP A 385 -14.46 9.18 -18.67
CA ASP A 385 -14.77 8.78 -20.06
C ASP A 385 -16.21 9.16 -20.44
N TRP A 386 -16.40 9.72 -21.63
CA TRP A 386 -17.69 10.25 -22.08
C TRP A 386 -18.81 9.19 -22.11
N HIS A 387 -18.49 7.93 -22.45
CA HIS A 387 -19.47 6.83 -22.41
C HIS A 387 -19.98 6.59 -21.00
N LYS A 388 -19.08 6.59 -20.01
CA LYS A 388 -19.43 6.46 -18.59
C LYS A 388 -20.23 7.66 -18.12
N LYS A 389 -19.88 8.87 -18.53
CA LYS A 389 -20.62 10.10 -18.22
C LYS A 389 -22.06 10.04 -18.76
N PHE A 390 -22.22 9.57 -19.99
CA PHE A 390 -23.55 9.39 -20.60
C PHE A 390 -24.36 8.33 -19.85
N MET A 391 -23.77 7.18 -19.52
CA MET A 391 -24.41 6.13 -18.77
C MET A 391 -24.88 6.60 -17.38
N VAL A 392 -24.02 7.34 -16.65
CA VAL A 392 -24.37 7.89 -15.33
C VAL A 392 -25.50 8.89 -15.42
N LYS A 393 -25.50 9.78 -16.42
CA LYS A 393 -26.62 10.72 -16.66
C LYS A 393 -27.92 9.98 -17.00
N GLY A 394 -27.86 8.91 -17.77
CA GLY A 394 -29.03 8.06 -18.07
C GLY A 394 -29.56 7.37 -16.81
N MET A 395 -28.68 6.88 -15.94
CA MET A 395 -29.07 6.32 -14.64
C MET A 395 -29.69 7.38 -13.72
N ASP A 396 -29.10 8.55 -13.64
CA ASP A 396 -29.62 9.67 -12.86
C ASP A 396 -31.03 10.06 -13.31
N PHE A 397 -31.24 10.19 -14.63
CA PHE A 397 -32.57 10.42 -15.19
C PHE A 397 -33.57 9.32 -14.81
N ALA A 398 -33.16 8.04 -14.92
CA ALA A 398 -34.03 6.91 -14.61
C ALA A 398 -34.35 6.83 -13.11
N MET A 399 -33.43 7.21 -12.24
CA MET A 399 -33.59 7.19 -10.78
C MET A 399 -34.22 8.46 -10.21
N GLY A 400 -34.36 9.52 -10.98
CA GLY A 400 -34.85 10.84 -10.57
C GLY A 400 -36.35 10.91 -10.22
N GLY A 401 -37.05 9.76 -10.12
CA GLY A 401 -38.43 9.69 -9.65
C GLY A 401 -39.04 8.27 -9.74
N PRO A 402 -40.03 7.95 -8.90
CA PRO A 402 -40.61 6.60 -8.83
C PRO A 402 -41.16 6.10 -10.17
N GLY A 403 -41.87 6.94 -10.92
CA GLY A 403 -42.44 6.57 -12.24
C GLY A 403 -41.36 6.22 -13.26
N ARG A 404 -40.31 7.05 -13.35
CA ARG A 404 -39.16 6.80 -14.23
C ARG A 404 -38.40 5.53 -13.84
N PHE A 405 -38.18 5.33 -12.54
CA PHE A 405 -37.53 4.13 -12.02
C PHE A 405 -38.29 2.85 -12.39
N TYR A 406 -39.62 2.80 -12.16
CA TYR A 406 -40.41 1.63 -12.48
C TYR A 406 -40.54 1.40 -14.00
N ALA A 407 -40.58 2.46 -14.80
CA ALA A 407 -40.53 2.35 -16.25
C ALA A 407 -39.20 1.75 -16.74
N ALA A 408 -38.07 2.22 -16.18
CA ALA A 408 -36.75 1.69 -16.50
C ALA A 408 -36.60 0.22 -16.09
N VAL A 409 -37.10 -0.17 -14.91
CA VAL A 409 -37.11 -1.57 -14.45
C VAL A 409 -38.01 -2.43 -15.36
N GLY A 410 -39.14 -1.91 -15.81
CA GLY A 410 -40.02 -2.58 -16.77
C GLY A 410 -39.34 -2.84 -18.10
N ALA A 411 -38.68 -1.79 -18.66
CA ALA A 411 -37.92 -1.91 -19.90
C ALA A 411 -36.74 -2.89 -19.78
N ALA A 412 -36.01 -2.90 -18.66
CA ALA A 412 -34.93 -3.83 -18.43
C ALA A 412 -35.41 -5.30 -18.40
N ARG A 413 -36.62 -5.57 -17.85
CA ARG A 413 -37.22 -6.89 -17.86
C ARG A 413 -37.63 -7.35 -19.26
N ILE A 414 -38.18 -6.45 -20.06
CA ILE A 414 -38.51 -6.75 -21.46
C ILE A 414 -37.23 -7.04 -22.25
N ALA A 415 -36.18 -6.25 -22.01
CA ALA A 415 -34.89 -6.46 -22.65
C ALA A 415 -34.26 -7.85 -22.34
N GLU A 416 -34.58 -8.49 -21.20
CA GLU A 416 -34.10 -9.85 -20.87
C GLU A 416 -34.58 -10.90 -21.89
N TYR A 417 -35.70 -10.68 -22.54
CA TYR A 417 -36.23 -11.60 -23.56
C TYR A 417 -35.57 -11.39 -24.95
N LEU A 418 -34.75 -10.37 -25.13
CA LEU A 418 -34.00 -10.17 -26.37
C LEU A 418 -32.92 -11.26 -26.51
N PRO A 419 -32.62 -11.67 -27.76
CA PRO A 419 -31.54 -12.62 -28.01
C PRO A 419 -30.21 -12.12 -27.42
N ARG A 420 -29.43 -13.00 -26.80
CA ARG A 420 -28.21 -12.65 -26.11
C ARG A 420 -27.16 -11.91 -26.99
N PHE A 421 -27.15 -12.21 -28.31
CA PHE A 421 -26.25 -11.49 -29.23
C PHE A 421 -26.58 -9.99 -29.36
N VAL A 422 -27.85 -9.60 -29.11
CA VAL A 422 -28.29 -8.19 -29.09
C VAL A 422 -27.82 -7.49 -27.82
N LEU A 423 -27.79 -8.21 -26.71
CA LEU A 423 -27.43 -7.68 -25.41
C LEU A 423 -25.93 -7.77 -25.15
N ASN A 424 -25.32 -8.89 -25.57
CA ASN A 424 -23.91 -9.22 -25.29
C ASN A 424 -23.03 -8.83 -26.48
N ASN A 425 -22.91 -7.55 -26.75
CA ASN A 425 -22.04 -7.02 -27.80
C ASN A 425 -21.23 -5.81 -27.31
N LYS A 426 -20.20 -5.43 -28.07
CA LYS A 426 -19.27 -4.36 -27.70
C LYS A 426 -19.91 -2.96 -27.68
N LEU A 427 -21.09 -2.79 -28.25
CA LEU A 427 -21.83 -1.52 -28.24
C LEU A 427 -22.62 -1.34 -26.93
N ASN A 428 -22.93 -2.46 -26.23
CA ASN A 428 -23.49 -2.39 -24.89
C ASN A 428 -22.39 -2.09 -23.88
N PRO A 429 -22.37 -0.89 -23.26
CA PRO A 429 -21.30 -0.52 -22.34
C PRO A 429 -21.23 -1.44 -21.10
N TRP A 430 -22.34 -2.01 -20.67
CA TRP A 430 -22.36 -2.96 -19.55
C TRP A 430 -21.56 -4.23 -19.89
N TYR A 431 -21.85 -4.84 -21.03
CA TYR A 431 -21.16 -6.04 -21.52
C TYR A 431 -19.73 -5.76 -21.96
N ALA A 432 -19.50 -4.63 -22.63
CA ALA A 432 -18.16 -4.22 -23.09
C ALA A 432 -17.12 -4.07 -21.98
N TYR A 433 -17.58 -3.84 -20.74
CA TYR A 433 -16.72 -3.80 -19.54
C TYR A 433 -16.65 -5.13 -18.78
N GLY A 434 -17.04 -6.24 -19.41
CA GLY A 434 -16.92 -7.60 -18.87
C GLY A 434 -17.97 -7.95 -17.81
N ARG A 435 -19.17 -7.37 -17.87
CA ARG A 435 -20.27 -7.66 -16.97
C ARG A 435 -21.37 -8.42 -17.69
N ASP A 436 -21.83 -9.52 -17.06
CA ASP A 436 -23.02 -10.20 -17.53
C ASP A 436 -24.29 -9.44 -17.13
N ILE A 437 -25.33 -9.55 -17.95
CA ILE A 437 -26.65 -9.00 -17.62
C ILE A 437 -27.31 -9.94 -16.62
N PRO A 438 -27.65 -9.47 -15.40
CA PRO A 438 -28.29 -10.32 -14.39
C PRO A 438 -29.70 -10.69 -14.82
N HIS A 439 -30.16 -11.86 -14.39
CA HIS A 439 -31.59 -12.23 -14.51
C HIS A 439 -32.41 -11.38 -13.57
N PHE A 440 -33.46 -10.76 -14.12
CA PHE A 440 -34.35 -9.92 -13.34
C PHE A 440 -35.42 -10.77 -12.64
N ALA A 441 -35.69 -10.45 -11.38
CA ALA A 441 -36.77 -11.12 -10.66
C ALA A 441 -38.13 -10.85 -11.30
N ARG A 442 -38.98 -11.86 -11.37
CA ARG A 442 -40.34 -11.76 -11.98
C ARG A 442 -41.23 -10.72 -11.31
N SER A 443 -41.01 -10.40 -10.04
CA SER A 443 -41.72 -9.32 -9.32
C SER A 443 -40.71 -8.50 -8.48
N THR A 444 -40.92 -7.17 -8.37
CA THR A 444 -40.10 -6.32 -7.54
C THR A 444 -40.30 -6.62 -6.06
N PHE A 445 -39.29 -6.32 -5.22
CA PHE A 445 -39.44 -6.36 -3.76
C PHE A 445 -40.69 -5.58 -3.30
N ASN A 446 -40.87 -4.37 -3.81
CA ASN A 446 -42.00 -3.51 -3.45
C ASN A 446 -43.35 -4.10 -3.80
N ALA A 447 -43.47 -4.73 -4.99
CA ALA A 447 -44.70 -5.46 -5.37
C ALA A 447 -44.97 -6.66 -4.45
N ARG A 448 -43.94 -7.41 -4.08
CA ARG A 448 -44.05 -8.54 -3.15
C ARG A 448 -44.36 -8.06 -1.71
N TRP A 449 -43.78 -6.96 -1.28
CA TRP A 449 -44.04 -6.35 0.02
C TRP A 449 -45.53 -5.90 0.11
N LYS A 450 -45.99 -5.12 -0.88
CA LYS A 450 -47.39 -4.69 -0.94
C LYS A 450 -48.40 -5.85 -1.02
N ALA A 451 -48.00 -6.96 -1.61
CA ALA A 451 -48.81 -8.16 -1.69
C ALA A 451 -48.71 -9.06 -0.43
N GLY A 452 -48.03 -8.62 0.63
CA GLY A 452 -47.85 -9.42 1.86
C GLY A 452 -47.00 -10.70 1.68
N LYS A 453 -46.28 -10.82 0.56
CA LYS A 453 -45.47 -12.01 0.23
C LYS A 453 -44.06 -11.97 0.78
N VAL A 454 -43.67 -10.91 1.50
CA VAL A 454 -42.39 -10.78 2.16
C VAL A 454 -42.66 -10.80 3.67
N LYS A 455 -42.18 -11.82 4.36
CA LYS A 455 -42.23 -11.89 5.83
C LYS A 455 -41.13 -11.01 6.39
N SER A 456 -41.45 -10.12 7.35
CA SER A 456 -40.47 -9.48 8.17
C SER A 456 -39.95 -10.49 9.18
N GLU A 457 -38.77 -11.03 8.98
CA GLU A 457 -38.07 -11.71 10.07
C GLU A 457 -37.69 -10.64 11.09
N LYS A 458 -38.15 -10.79 12.34
CA LYS A 458 -37.65 -9.97 13.44
C LYS A 458 -36.13 -10.22 13.54
N PRO A 459 -35.31 -9.19 13.75
CA PRO A 459 -33.89 -9.42 14.01
C PRO A 459 -33.78 -10.39 15.19
N THR A 460 -33.17 -11.55 14.95
CA THR A 460 -32.70 -12.39 16.04
C THR A 460 -31.60 -11.59 16.74
N GLU A 461 -31.88 -11.20 17.97
CA GLU A 461 -30.85 -10.63 18.88
C GLU A 461 -29.64 -11.58 18.88
N ARG A 462 -28.53 -11.10 18.34
CA ARG A 462 -27.23 -11.75 18.45
C ARG A 462 -26.33 -10.93 19.36
#